data_6f87946e5c55f83e45175f4800611e07
#
_entry.id   6f87946e5c55f83e45175f4800611e07
#
_cell.length_a   1.000
_cell.length_b   1.000
_cell.length_c   1.000
_cell.angle_alpha   90.00
_cell.angle_beta   90.00
_cell.angle_gamma   90.00
#
_symmetry.space_group_name_H-M   'P 1'
#
loop_
_entity.id
_entity.type
_entity.pdbx_description
1 polymer ?
#
loop_
_entity_poly.entity_id
_entity_poly.type
_entity_poly.pdbx_seq_one_letter_code
_entity_poly.pdbx_strand_id
1 'polypeptide(L)'
;METGWPKLDYFFQQLPEQIPPVKEPPVILYHSTFSPSWSAAEILYPEVKRLSQTGEWKWVVTLHPKMNPETRAKFKALENDNLVFSEVDNILELFSDADLMCSDTSSALSEFLLTQKPVVTFNNRRPGPQLINISRVEDFEPAIRTALSRPADLMAEIKTFGAAIHPLRDGKSAERILDAIDDFIARGGKNAKPKPLNLWRKFKLRRAMNYWKR
;
A
#
# COMPACT_ATOMS: atom_id res chain seq x y z
N MET A 1 19.97 0.00 14.48
CA MET A 1 19.97 -1.33 13.87
C MET A 1 18.75 -1.43 12.98
N GLU A 2 18.92 -1.78 11.73
CA GLU A 2 17.81 -2.04 10.77
C GLU A 2 17.47 -3.51 10.83
N THR A 3 16.25 -3.84 11.17
CA THR A 3 15.81 -5.24 11.33
C THR A 3 14.88 -5.71 10.21
N GLY A 4 14.25 -4.77 9.51
CA GLY A 4 13.20 -5.06 8.54
C GLY A 4 11.80 -5.10 9.18
N TRP A 5 10.82 -5.56 8.41
CA TRP A 5 9.42 -5.61 8.82
C TRP A 5 8.88 -7.06 8.75
N PRO A 6 8.72 -7.76 9.89
CA PRO A 6 8.35 -9.18 9.93
C PRO A 6 7.07 -9.54 9.17
N LYS A 7 6.09 -8.62 9.09
CA LYS A 7 4.88 -8.80 8.29
C LYS A 7 5.18 -9.19 6.84
N LEU A 8 6.33 -8.74 6.32
CA LEU A 8 6.72 -8.94 4.93
C LEU A 8 7.66 -10.14 4.73
N ASP A 9 8.15 -10.79 5.79
CA ASP A 9 9.11 -11.88 5.67
C ASP A 9 8.57 -13.02 4.81
N TYR A 10 7.36 -13.51 5.11
CA TYR A 10 6.70 -14.56 4.33
C TYR A 10 6.39 -14.11 2.90
N PHE A 11 6.00 -12.87 2.73
CA PHE A 11 5.70 -12.29 1.42
C PHE A 11 6.94 -12.24 0.53
N PHE A 12 8.07 -11.77 1.06
CA PHE A 12 9.34 -11.74 0.29
C PHE A 12 9.84 -13.11 -0.10
N GLN A 13 9.61 -14.14 0.72
CA GLN A 13 9.98 -15.52 0.38
C GLN A 13 9.20 -16.07 -0.82
N GLN A 14 8.04 -15.49 -1.12
CA GLN A 14 7.18 -15.91 -2.23
C GLN A 14 7.33 -15.07 -3.49
N LEU A 15 7.96 -13.89 -3.38
CA LEU A 15 8.18 -13.05 -4.54
C LEU A 15 9.25 -13.66 -5.46
N PRO A 16 9.03 -13.61 -6.78
CA PRO A 16 10.06 -14.02 -7.73
C PRO A 16 11.28 -13.10 -7.62
N GLU A 17 12.47 -13.62 -7.91
CA GLU A 17 13.71 -12.83 -7.93
C GLU A 17 13.67 -11.69 -8.95
N GLN A 18 12.97 -11.93 -10.06
CA GLN A 18 12.81 -10.94 -11.12
C GLN A 18 11.34 -10.55 -11.25
N ILE A 19 11.12 -9.30 -11.62
CA ILE A 19 9.77 -8.81 -11.89
C ILE A 19 9.23 -9.56 -13.11
N PRO A 20 8.10 -10.28 -13.00
CA PRO A 20 7.57 -11.01 -14.13
C PRO A 20 7.09 -10.03 -15.22
N PRO A 21 7.05 -10.47 -16.49
CA PRO A 21 6.45 -9.67 -17.56
C PRO A 21 4.98 -9.36 -17.24
N VAL A 22 4.46 -8.30 -17.84
CA VAL A 22 3.03 -7.97 -17.74
C VAL A 22 2.22 -9.11 -18.34
N LYS A 23 1.18 -9.53 -17.66
CA LYS A 23 0.30 -10.62 -18.09
C LYS A 23 -0.54 -10.23 -19.32
N GLU A 24 -1.06 -11.21 -20.03
CA GLU A 24 -2.03 -11.03 -21.11
C GLU A 24 -3.32 -11.81 -20.81
N PRO A 25 -4.44 -11.15 -20.50
CA PRO A 25 -4.55 -9.70 -20.28
C PRO A 25 -3.92 -9.27 -18.95
N PRO A 26 -3.48 -7.99 -18.83
CA PRO A 26 -2.95 -7.42 -17.61
C PRO A 26 -3.93 -7.47 -16.45
N VAL A 27 -3.42 -7.69 -15.22
CA VAL A 27 -4.21 -7.73 -13.99
C VAL A 27 -4.01 -6.45 -13.20
N ILE A 28 -5.10 -5.72 -12.99
CA ILE A 28 -5.12 -4.47 -12.23
C ILE A 28 -5.76 -4.69 -10.87
N LEU A 29 -5.02 -4.40 -9.80
CA LEU A 29 -5.55 -4.36 -8.45
C LEU A 29 -6.08 -2.95 -8.15
N TYR A 30 -7.37 -2.82 -7.96
CA TYR A 30 -7.98 -1.58 -7.48
C TYR A 30 -8.22 -1.66 -5.98
N HIS A 31 -7.61 -0.73 -5.23
CA HIS A 31 -7.78 -0.61 -3.78
C HIS A 31 -8.03 0.84 -3.37
N SER A 32 -9.01 1.09 -2.50
CA SER A 32 -9.29 2.42 -1.99
C SER A 32 -9.37 2.45 -0.47
N THR A 33 -8.88 3.55 0.12
CA THR A 33 -9.02 3.82 1.55
C THR A 33 -10.46 4.14 1.93
N PHE A 34 -10.81 3.99 3.20
CA PHE A 34 -12.19 4.19 3.68
C PHE A 34 -12.52 5.63 4.10
N SER A 35 -11.50 6.49 4.29
CA SER A 35 -11.70 7.86 4.75
C SER A 35 -12.34 8.71 3.65
N PRO A 36 -13.54 9.29 3.82
CA PRO A 36 -14.26 9.99 2.75
C PRO A 36 -13.48 11.13 2.09
N SER A 37 -12.65 11.84 2.86
CA SER A 37 -11.82 12.94 2.36
C SER A 37 -10.56 12.48 1.59
N TRP A 38 -10.25 11.18 1.58
CA TRP A 38 -9.06 10.61 0.96
C TRP A 38 -9.38 9.50 -0.04
N SER A 39 -10.59 8.96 0.04
CA SER A 39 -11.05 7.88 -0.83
C SER A 39 -11.40 8.41 -2.21
N ALA A 40 -10.88 7.75 -3.24
CA ALA A 40 -11.25 7.97 -4.63
C ALA A 40 -12.35 7.00 -5.11
N ALA A 41 -12.87 6.12 -4.23
CA ALA A 41 -13.78 5.06 -4.63
C ALA A 41 -14.99 5.57 -5.42
N GLU A 42 -15.75 6.52 -4.87
CA GLU A 42 -16.95 7.04 -5.55
C GLU A 42 -16.61 7.83 -6.83
N ILE A 43 -15.46 8.50 -6.86
CA ILE A 43 -15.02 9.32 -8.00
C ILE A 43 -14.60 8.42 -9.16
N LEU A 44 -13.85 7.35 -8.88
CA LEU A 44 -13.33 6.44 -9.90
C LEU A 44 -14.29 5.27 -10.22
N TYR A 45 -15.38 5.10 -9.46
CA TYR A 45 -16.36 4.05 -9.70
C TYR A 45 -16.85 3.98 -11.17
N PRO A 46 -17.24 5.11 -11.83
CA PRO A 46 -17.70 5.07 -13.22
C PRO A 46 -16.61 4.55 -14.19
N GLU A 47 -15.35 4.92 -13.97
CA GLU A 47 -14.24 4.49 -14.81
C GLU A 47 -13.89 3.01 -14.60
N VAL A 48 -13.83 2.56 -13.34
CA VAL A 48 -13.61 1.13 -13.04
C VAL A 48 -14.73 0.28 -13.67
N LYS A 49 -15.99 0.73 -13.56
CA LYS A 49 -17.13 0.07 -14.22
C LYS A 49 -16.96 0.02 -15.74
N ARG A 50 -16.66 1.15 -16.38
CA ARG A 50 -16.50 1.25 -17.81
C ARG A 50 -15.34 0.36 -18.31
N LEU A 51 -14.18 0.48 -17.68
CA LEU A 51 -12.97 -0.22 -18.11
C LEU A 51 -13.05 -1.72 -17.87
N SER A 52 -13.71 -2.18 -16.80
CA SER A 52 -13.89 -3.61 -16.55
C SER A 52 -14.78 -4.30 -17.60
N GLN A 53 -15.60 -3.53 -18.34
CA GLN A 53 -16.47 -4.06 -19.38
C GLN A 53 -15.77 -4.19 -20.75
N THR A 54 -14.59 -3.58 -20.93
CA THR A 54 -13.87 -3.64 -22.21
C THR A 54 -13.22 -5.00 -22.48
N GLY A 55 -12.90 -5.75 -21.43
CA GLY A 55 -12.18 -7.03 -21.54
C GLY A 55 -10.68 -6.88 -21.78
N GLU A 56 -10.17 -5.64 -21.93
CA GLU A 56 -8.76 -5.36 -22.18
C GLU A 56 -7.88 -5.72 -20.97
N TRP A 57 -8.44 -5.58 -19.76
CA TRP A 57 -7.75 -5.85 -18.49
C TRP A 57 -8.61 -6.73 -17.59
N LYS A 58 -7.95 -7.50 -16.73
CA LYS A 58 -8.59 -8.16 -15.60
C LYS A 58 -8.47 -7.27 -14.37
N TRP A 59 -9.55 -7.20 -13.60
CA TRP A 59 -9.63 -6.37 -12.40
C TRP A 59 -9.81 -7.22 -11.16
N VAL A 60 -9.02 -6.96 -10.14
CA VAL A 60 -9.25 -7.43 -8.78
C VAL A 60 -9.55 -6.19 -7.94
N VAL A 61 -10.76 -6.09 -7.45
CA VAL A 61 -11.19 -4.97 -6.62
C VAL A 61 -11.23 -5.42 -5.17
N THR A 62 -10.53 -4.71 -4.31
CA THR A 62 -10.64 -4.88 -2.86
C THR A 62 -10.72 -3.52 -2.19
N LEU A 63 -11.61 -3.38 -1.23
CA LEU A 63 -11.80 -2.13 -0.50
C LEU A 63 -11.45 -2.33 0.98
N HIS A 64 -10.96 -1.26 1.61
CA HIS A 64 -10.66 -1.33 3.03
C HIS A 64 -11.87 -1.85 3.84
N PRO A 65 -11.69 -2.74 4.85
CA PRO A 65 -12.80 -3.33 5.61
C PRO A 65 -13.77 -2.33 6.25
N LYS A 66 -13.31 -1.11 6.55
CA LYS A 66 -14.11 0.00 7.09
C LYS A 66 -14.78 0.87 6.01
N MET A 67 -14.70 0.48 4.74
CA MET A 67 -15.40 1.21 3.67
C MET A 67 -16.90 1.24 3.93
N ASN A 68 -17.54 2.36 3.53
CA ASN A 68 -19.00 2.47 3.57
C ASN A 68 -19.66 1.25 2.91
N PRO A 69 -20.62 0.60 3.58
CA PRO A 69 -21.29 -0.59 3.06
C PRO A 69 -21.96 -0.38 1.69
N GLU A 70 -22.52 0.80 1.43
CA GLU A 70 -23.15 1.12 0.14
C GLU A 70 -22.11 1.17 -0.98
N THR A 71 -20.97 1.84 -0.76
CA THR A 71 -19.86 1.87 -1.71
C THR A 71 -19.32 0.47 -1.96
N ARG A 72 -19.17 -0.33 -0.90
CA ARG A 72 -18.72 -1.72 -1.02
C ARG A 72 -19.70 -2.55 -1.86
N ALA A 73 -21.01 -2.44 -1.60
CA ALA A 73 -22.04 -3.13 -2.36
C ALA A 73 -22.05 -2.72 -3.84
N LYS A 74 -21.86 -1.42 -4.15
CA LYS A 74 -21.75 -0.93 -5.53
C LYS A 74 -20.59 -1.61 -6.27
N PHE A 75 -19.40 -1.66 -5.67
CA PHE A 75 -18.24 -2.29 -6.32
C PHE A 75 -18.40 -3.80 -6.45
N LYS A 76 -18.99 -4.47 -5.47
CA LYS A 76 -19.31 -5.90 -5.55
C LYS A 76 -20.30 -6.21 -6.68
N ALA A 77 -21.24 -5.33 -6.92
CA ALA A 77 -22.19 -5.46 -8.04
C ALA A 77 -21.57 -5.25 -9.43
N LEU A 78 -20.29 -4.84 -9.52
CA LEU A 78 -19.55 -4.74 -10.79
C LEU A 78 -18.98 -6.08 -11.25
N GLU A 79 -19.02 -7.15 -10.44
CA GLU A 79 -18.48 -8.46 -10.81
C GLU A 79 -18.96 -8.89 -12.19
N ASN A 80 -18.02 -9.31 -13.02
CA ASN A 80 -18.24 -9.79 -14.37
C ASN A 80 -17.05 -10.67 -14.79
N ASP A 81 -17.01 -11.14 -16.03
CA ASP A 81 -15.94 -12.00 -16.53
C ASP A 81 -14.53 -11.38 -16.42
N ASN A 82 -14.43 -10.06 -16.28
CA ASN A 82 -13.16 -9.31 -16.21
C ASN A 82 -12.94 -8.62 -14.86
N LEU A 83 -13.89 -8.67 -13.93
CA LEU A 83 -13.77 -8.04 -12.62
C LEU A 83 -14.24 -8.97 -11.51
N VAL A 84 -13.35 -9.21 -10.55
CA VAL A 84 -13.64 -9.96 -9.32
C VAL A 84 -13.53 -9.01 -8.12
N PHE A 85 -14.54 -9.02 -7.25
CA PHE A 85 -14.49 -8.33 -5.96
C PHE A 85 -13.91 -9.28 -4.89
N SER A 86 -12.73 -8.97 -4.40
CA SER A 86 -12.00 -9.83 -3.46
C SER A 86 -12.14 -9.34 -2.02
N GLU A 87 -12.57 -10.22 -1.14
CA GLU A 87 -12.66 -10.02 0.31
C GLU A 87 -11.58 -10.89 0.98
N VAL A 88 -10.39 -10.31 1.15
CA VAL A 88 -9.24 -10.99 1.79
C VAL A 88 -8.91 -10.34 3.11
N ASP A 89 -8.48 -11.12 4.07
CA ASP A 89 -7.97 -10.62 5.35
C ASP A 89 -6.59 -9.98 5.20
N ASN A 90 -5.80 -10.46 4.25
CA ASN A 90 -4.45 -9.97 3.97
C ASN A 90 -4.32 -9.56 2.50
N ILE A 91 -4.26 -8.25 2.27
CA ILE A 91 -4.13 -7.69 0.90
C ILE A 91 -2.83 -8.13 0.19
N LEU A 92 -1.79 -8.55 0.91
CA LEU A 92 -0.53 -9.02 0.33
C LEU A 92 -0.74 -10.22 -0.60
N GLU A 93 -1.76 -11.04 -0.35
CA GLU A 93 -2.10 -12.20 -1.18
C GLU A 93 -2.49 -11.81 -2.61
N LEU A 94 -2.97 -10.58 -2.81
CA LEU A 94 -3.37 -10.06 -4.12
C LEU A 94 -2.20 -9.42 -4.89
N PHE A 95 -1.08 -9.13 -4.21
CA PHE A 95 0.00 -8.35 -4.81
C PHE A 95 0.83 -9.16 -5.82
N SER A 96 1.00 -10.47 -5.58
CA SER A 96 1.74 -11.34 -6.48
C SER A 96 1.11 -11.39 -7.87
N ASP A 97 -0.20 -11.43 -7.93
CA ASP A 97 -0.95 -11.61 -9.16
C ASP A 97 -1.24 -10.32 -9.93
N ALA A 98 -1.23 -9.18 -9.28
CA ALA A 98 -1.45 -7.91 -9.94
C ALA A 98 -0.20 -7.44 -10.72
N ASP A 99 -0.40 -6.84 -11.89
CA ASP A 99 0.65 -6.18 -12.68
C ASP A 99 0.77 -4.70 -12.36
N LEU A 100 -0.31 -4.11 -11.87
CA LEU A 100 -0.47 -2.70 -11.53
C LEU A 100 -1.41 -2.57 -10.35
N MET A 101 -1.17 -1.59 -9.48
CA MET A 101 -2.14 -1.17 -8.47
C MET A 101 -2.68 0.21 -8.78
N CYS A 102 -4.00 0.36 -8.75
CA CYS A 102 -4.69 1.65 -8.76
C CYS A 102 -5.25 1.94 -7.37
N SER A 103 -4.96 3.12 -6.82
CA SER A 103 -5.39 3.47 -5.46
C SER A 103 -5.48 4.99 -5.24
N ASP A 104 -5.63 5.38 -3.99
CA ASP A 104 -5.66 6.78 -3.54
C ASP A 104 -4.55 7.07 -2.51
N THR A 105 -4.90 7.43 -1.28
CA THR A 105 -3.97 7.64 -0.16
C THR A 105 -4.06 6.46 0.83
N SER A 106 -3.48 5.34 0.48
CA SER A 106 -3.46 4.11 1.28
C SER A 106 -2.04 3.73 1.70
N SER A 107 -1.88 3.14 2.88
CA SER A 107 -0.60 2.56 3.30
C SER A 107 -0.21 1.31 2.50
N ALA A 108 -1.18 0.62 1.91
CA ALA A 108 -0.96 -0.53 1.05
C ALA A 108 -0.10 -0.22 -0.19
N LEU A 109 -0.06 1.06 -0.63
CA LEU A 109 0.80 1.51 -1.72
C LEU A 109 2.28 1.21 -1.46
N SER A 110 2.76 1.53 -0.25
CA SER A 110 4.16 1.30 0.12
C SER A 110 4.49 -0.19 0.13
N GLU A 111 3.55 -1.03 0.57
CA GLU A 111 3.70 -2.48 0.56
C GLU A 111 3.70 -3.02 -0.88
N PHE A 112 2.80 -2.53 -1.75
CA PHE A 112 2.73 -2.94 -3.15
C PHE A 112 3.99 -2.55 -3.93
N LEU A 113 4.51 -1.33 -3.72
CA LEU A 113 5.75 -0.86 -4.37
C LEU A 113 6.97 -1.74 -4.05
N LEU A 114 6.94 -2.49 -2.94
CA LEU A 114 7.97 -3.48 -2.64
C LEU A 114 7.96 -4.69 -3.61
N THR A 115 6.89 -4.90 -4.37
CA THR A 115 6.87 -5.87 -5.48
C THR A 115 7.63 -5.36 -6.71
N GLN A 116 8.07 -4.10 -6.70
CA GLN A 116 8.67 -3.39 -7.83
C GLN A 116 7.72 -3.25 -9.04
N LYS A 117 6.42 -3.26 -8.81
CA LYS A 117 5.40 -3.04 -9.84
C LYS A 117 4.83 -1.63 -9.75
N PRO A 118 4.34 -1.05 -10.87
CA PRO A 118 3.89 0.34 -10.91
C PRO A 118 2.59 0.56 -10.13
N VAL A 119 2.39 1.83 -9.74
CA VAL A 119 1.19 2.28 -9.03
C VAL A 119 0.66 3.55 -9.68
N VAL A 120 -0.65 3.57 -9.97
CA VAL A 120 -1.40 4.78 -10.32
C VAL A 120 -2.19 5.23 -9.11
N THR A 121 -2.11 6.51 -8.76
CA THR A 121 -2.87 7.07 -7.65
C THR A 121 -3.74 8.24 -8.07
N PHE A 122 -4.90 8.38 -7.43
CA PHE A 122 -5.78 9.51 -7.62
C PHE A 122 -5.73 10.43 -6.39
N ASN A 123 -5.34 11.70 -6.59
CA ASN A 123 -5.24 12.72 -5.54
C ASN A 123 -4.46 12.27 -4.31
N ASN A 124 -3.35 11.57 -4.50
CA ASN A 124 -2.52 11.12 -3.38
C ASN A 124 -1.98 12.31 -2.60
N ARG A 125 -2.06 12.25 -1.26
CA ARG A 125 -1.64 13.33 -0.36
C ARG A 125 -0.12 13.52 -0.31
N ARG A 126 0.64 12.51 -0.68
CA ARG A 126 2.11 12.52 -0.68
C ARG A 126 2.61 11.86 -1.98
N PRO A 127 2.32 12.48 -3.13
CA PRO A 127 2.82 11.96 -4.38
C PRO A 127 4.35 12.06 -4.41
N GLY A 128 4.99 11.07 -5.01
CA GLY A 128 6.42 11.05 -5.24
C GLY A 128 6.73 10.50 -6.62
N PRO A 129 7.99 10.55 -7.08
CA PRO A 129 8.37 10.13 -8.43
C PRO A 129 8.12 8.64 -8.71
N GLN A 130 7.97 7.82 -7.66
CA GLN A 130 7.64 6.40 -7.76
C GLN A 130 6.16 6.13 -8.07
N LEU A 131 5.31 7.16 -8.18
CA LEU A 131 3.88 7.05 -8.44
C LEU A 131 3.48 7.81 -9.69
N ILE A 132 2.57 7.27 -10.48
CA ILE A 132 1.82 8.07 -11.46
C ILE A 132 0.60 8.63 -10.72
N ASN A 133 0.68 9.88 -10.26
CA ASN A 133 -0.41 10.51 -9.54
C ASN A 133 -1.22 11.42 -10.45
N ILE A 134 -2.52 11.17 -10.55
CA ILE A 134 -3.47 11.95 -11.33
C ILE A 134 -4.45 12.70 -10.43
N SER A 135 -5.08 13.73 -10.96
CA SER A 135 -6.11 14.51 -10.28
C SER A 135 -7.41 14.67 -11.07
N ARG A 136 -7.43 14.22 -12.31
CA ARG A 136 -8.59 14.27 -13.20
C ARG A 136 -8.98 12.85 -13.60
N VAL A 137 -10.28 12.60 -13.65
CA VAL A 137 -10.83 11.25 -13.95
C VAL A 137 -10.46 10.80 -15.36
N GLU A 138 -10.46 11.71 -16.32
CA GLU A 138 -10.10 11.45 -17.71
C GLU A 138 -8.65 11.02 -17.91
N ASP A 139 -7.77 11.28 -16.94
CA ASP A 139 -6.37 10.85 -16.98
C ASP A 139 -6.19 9.40 -16.48
N PHE A 140 -7.26 8.76 -15.94
CA PHE A 140 -7.14 7.46 -15.29
C PHE A 140 -6.74 6.33 -16.25
N GLU A 141 -7.44 6.18 -17.37
CA GLU A 141 -7.09 5.17 -18.39
C GLU A 141 -5.71 5.43 -19.02
N PRO A 142 -5.35 6.66 -19.47
CA PRO A 142 -4.00 6.95 -19.95
C PRO A 142 -2.89 6.63 -18.95
N ALA A 143 -3.11 6.92 -17.65
CA ALA A 143 -2.16 6.63 -16.60
C ALA A 143 -1.95 5.11 -16.41
N ILE A 144 -3.02 4.30 -16.48
CA ILE A 144 -2.94 2.84 -16.46
C ILE A 144 -2.08 2.33 -17.63
N ARG A 145 -2.34 2.79 -18.85
CA ARG A 145 -1.57 2.38 -20.04
C ARG A 145 -0.09 2.75 -19.91
N THR A 146 0.20 3.95 -19.42
CA THR A 146 1.57 4.39 -19.14
C THR A 146 2.23 3.49 -18.09
N ALA A 147 1.54 3.21 -16.98
CA ALA A 147 2.08 2.36 -15.92
C ALA A 147 2.38 0.93 -16.40
N LEU A 148 1.47 0.33 -17.18
CA LEU A 148 1.65 -1.00 -17.74
C LEU A 148 2.81 -1.10 -18.74
N SER A 149 3.17 0.00 -19.42
CA SER A 149 4.37 0.05 -20.28
C SER A 149 5.68 0.05 -19.48
N ARG A 150 5.62 0.23 -18.15
CA ARG A 150 6.76 0.22 -17.23
C ARG A 150 7.91 1.13 -17.67
N PRO A 151 7.71 2.46 -17.80
CA PRO A 151 8.78 3.38 -18.18
C PRO A 151 10.02 3.21 -17.30
N ALA A 152 11.20 3.25 -17.89
CA ALA A 152 12.45 2.94 -17.20
C ALA A 152 12.73 3.89 -16.02
N ASP A 153 12.40 5.17 -16.17
CA ASP A 153 12.51 6.19 -15.12
C ASP A 153 11.58 5.89 -13.94
N LEU A 154 10.31 5.58 -14.19
CA LEU A 154 9.34 5.18 -13.15
C LEU A 154 9.85 3.93 -12.41
N MET A 155 10.32 2.93 -13.14
CA MET A 155 10.79 1.68 -12.53
C MET A 155 12.05 1.89 -11.68
N ALA A 156 12.94 2.80 -12.07
CA ALA A 156 14.10 3.20 -11.28
C ALA A 156 13.70 3.88 -9.96
N GLU A 157 12.71 4.78 -10.01
CA GLU A 157 12.17 5.44 -8.82
C GLU A 157 11.47 4.46 -7.86
N ILE A 158 10.70 3.51 -8.39
CA ILE A 158 10.07 2.45 -7.59
C ILE A 158 11.14 1.61 -6.87
N LYS A 159 12.20 1.22 -7.57
CA LYS A 159 13.32 0.47 -6.99
C LYS A 159 14.01 1.25 -5.88
N THR A 160 14.29 2.53 -6.11
CA THR A 160 14.90 3.43 -5.12
C THR A 160 14.03 3.59 -3.89
N PHE A 161 12.72 3.82 -4.08
CA PHE A 161 11.76 3.92 -3.00
C PHE A 161 11.67 2.62 -2.18
N GLY A 162 11.59 1.47 -2.84
CA GLY A 162 11.56 0.16 -2.17
C GLY A 162 12.79 -0.11 -1.32
N ALA A 163 13.99 0.22 -1.84
CA ALA A 163 15.24 0.08 -1.11
C ALA A 163 15.32 1.01 0.11
N ALA A 164 14.76 2.21 0.02
CA ALA A 164 14.72 3.16 1.14
C ALA A 164 13.75 2.73 2.26
N ILE A 165 12.61 2.12 1.91
CA ILE A 165 11.62 1.66 2.90
C ILE A 165 12.01 0.31 3.52
N HIS A 166 12.45 -0.63 2.70
CA HIS A 166 12.76 -1.98 3.14
C HIS A 166 13.99 -2.55 2.41
N PRO A 167 15.21 -2.21 2.88
CA PRO A 167 16.44 -2.61 2.22
C PRO A 167 16.70 -4.14 2.28
N LEU A 168 16.14 -4.81 3.29
CA LEU A 168 16.39 -6.22 3.58
C LEU A 168 15.22 -7.08 3.06
N ARG A 169 15.43 -7.79 1.96
CA ARG A 169 14.39 -8.57 1.27
C ARG A 169 14.56 -10.09 1.39
N ASP A 170 15.26 -10.54 2.43
CA ASP A 170 15.62 -11.95 2.64
C ASP A 170 14.63 -12.74 3.51
N GLY A 171 13.54 -12.09 3.96
CA GLY A 171 12.52 -12.73 4.81
C GLY A 171 12.98 -13.08 6.22
N LYS A 172 14.02 -12.42 6.74
CA LYS A 172 14.63 -12.70 8.06
C LYS A 172 14.51 -11.56 9.06
N SER A 173 13.51 -10.71 8.91
CA SER A 173 13.30 -9.55 9.80
C SER A 173 13.00 -9.99 11.24
N ALA A 174 12.21 -11.06 11.39
CA ALA A 174 11.87 -11.60 12.71
C ALA A 174 13.11 -12.13 13.45
N GLU A 175 13.99 -12.88 12.77
CA GLU A 175 15.24 -13.39 13.34
C GLU A 175 16.11 -12.22 13.84
N ARG A 176 16.30 -11.18 13.01
CA ARG A 176 17.09 -10.00 13.38
C ARG A 176 16.53 -9.23 14.57
N ILE A 177 15.21 -9.20 14.72
CA ILE A 177 14.57 -8.59 15.89
C ILE A 177 14.89 -9.39 17.14
N LEU A 178 14.80 -10.70 17.09
CA LEU A 178 15.14 -11.57 18.21
C LEU A 178 16.60 -11.43 18.60
N ASP A 179 17.53 -11.50 17.63
CA ASP A 179 18.96 -11.29 17.84
C ASP A 179 19.25 -9.92 18.49
N ALA A 180 18.55 -8.87 18.02
CA ALA A 180 18.69 -7.52 18.58
C ALA A 180 18.20 -7.42 20.02
N ILE A 181 17.15 -8.17 20.37
CA ILE A 181 16.60 -8.24 21.74
C ILE A 181 17.59 -8.98 22.64
N ASP A 182 18.12 -10.11 22.18
CA ASP A 182 19.07 -10.92 22.95
C ASP A 182 20.37 -10.14 23.21
N ASP A 183 20.89 -9.48 22.19
CA ASP A 183 22.02 -8.57 22.31
C ASP A 183 21.77 -7.43 23.33
N PHE A 184 20.57 -6.84 23.30
CA PHE A 184 20.20 -5.79 24.23
C PHE A 184 20.14 -6.29 25.67
N ILE A 185 19.58 -7.47 25.87
CA ILE A 185 19.52 -8.12 27.20
C ILE A 185 20.92 -8.48 27.68
N ALA A 186 21.76 -9.08 26.84
CA ALA A 186 23.15 -9.47 27.17
C ALA A 186 24.01 -8.27 27.59
N ARG A 187 23.79 -7.10 27.00
CA ARG A 187 24.45 -5.82 27.38
C ARG A 187 23.84 -5.19 28.63
N GLY A 188 22.93 -5.90 29.29
CA GLY A 188 22.29 -5.47 30.56
C GLY A 188 21.22 -4.41 30.41
N GLY A 189 20.70 -4.18 29.20
CA GLY A 189 19.57 -3.27 28.94
C GLY A 189 19.81 -1.78 29.28
N LYS A 190 21.03 -1.42 29.67
CA LYS A 190 21.34 -0.16 30.36
C LYS A 190 21.56 1.07 29.47
N ASN A 191 21.49 0.93 28.15
CA ASN A 191 21.77 2.05 27.25
C ASN A 191 20.53 2.91 26.87
N ALA A 192 19.37 2.62 27.43
CA ALA A 192 18.21 3.48 27.24
C ALA A 192 18.34 4.73 28.11
N LYS A 193 18.54 5.89 27.49
CA LYS A 193 18.44 7.17 28.21
C LYS A 193 17.09 7.22 28.92
N PRO A 194 17.05 7.65 30.20
CA PRO A 194 15.78 7.77 30.92
C PRO A 194 14.84 8.68 30.13
N LYS A 195 13.59 8.26 30.00
CA LYS A 195 12.59 9.07 29.30
C LYS A 195 12.44 10.43 29.98
N PRO A 196 12.52 11.53 29.26
CA PRO A 196 12.29 12.84 29.85
C PRO A 196 10.86 12.91 30.41
N LEU A 197 10.69 13.55 31.55
CA LEU A 197 9.38 13.64 32.23
C LEU A 197 8.32 14.34 31.38
N ASN A 198 8.74 15.16 30.41
CA ASN A 198 7.86 15.88 29.47
C ASN A 198 6.70 16.63 30.17
N LEU A 199 6.94 17.18 31.34
CA LEU A 199 5.90 17.79 32.18
C LEU A 199 5.11 18.86 31.46
N TRP A 200 5.79 19.72 30.69
CA TRP A 200 5.17 20.79 29.91
C TRP A 200 4.23 20.25 28.81
N ARG A 201 4.67 19.21 28.10
CA ARG A 201 3.83 18.52 27.11
C ARG A 201 2.60 17.88 27.76
N LYS A 202 2.81 17.20 28.89
CA LYS A 202 1.71 16.57 29.65
C LYS A 202 0.70 17.62 30.13
N PHE A 203 1.18 18.76 30.62
CA PHE A 203 0.33 19.87 31.03
C PHE A 203 -0.50 20.40 29.87
N LYS A 204 0.15 20.75 28.72
CA LYS A 204 -0.54 21.22 27.53
C LYS A 204 -1.61 20.24 27.04
N LEU A 205 -1.30 18.94 26.97
CA LEU A 205 -2.24 17.92 26.54
C LEU A 205 -3.41 17.79 27.50
N ARG A 206 -3.16 17.75 28.81
CA ARG A 206 -4.22 17.70 29.82
C ARG A 206 -5.14 18.91 29.77
N ARG A 207 -4.56 20.10 29.56
CA ARG A 207 -5.35 21.33 29.41
C ARG A 207 -6.20 21.29 28.14
N ALA A 208 -5.63 20.89 27.01
CA ALA A 208 -6.34 20.81 25.74
C ALA A 208 -7.48 19.77 25.75
N MET A 209 -7.30 18.66 26.48
CA MET A 209 -8.28 17.58 26.61
C MET A 209 -9.19 17.72 27.83
N ASN A 210 -9.07 18.81 28.58
CA ASN A 210 -9.75 19.01 29.88
C ASN A 210 -9.65 17.78 30.82
N TYR A 211 -8.52 17.10 30.80
CA TYR A 211 -8.29 15.85 31.52
C TYR A 211 -7.40 16.09 32.74
N TRP A 212 -8.04 16.21 33.91
CA TRP A 212 -7.37 16.30 35.22
C TRP A 212 -7.81 15.13 36.07
N LYS A 213 -6.91 14.16 36.29
CA LYS A 213 -7.16 13.10 37.28
C LYS A 213 -7.17 13.77 38.65
N ARG A 214 -8.26 13.61 39.39
CA ARG A 214 -8.30 13.87 40.84
C ARG A 214 -7.56 12.79 41.58
#